data_1120679dfccd724e6bab10ffe93dbea7
#
_entry.id   1120679dfccd724e6bab10ffe93dbea7
#
_cell.length_a   1.000
_cell.length_b   1.000
_cell.length_c   1.000
_cell.angle_alpha   90.00
_cell.angle_beta   90.00
_cell.angle_gamma   90.00
#
_symmetry.space_group_name_H-M   'P 1'
#
loop_
_entity.id
_entity.type
_entity.pdbx_description
1 polymer ?
#
loop_
_entity_poly.entity_id
_entity_poly.type
_entity_poly.pdbx_seq_one_letter_code
_entity_poly.pdbx_strand_id
1 'polypeptide(L)'
;MLGSTFYHQTIRKYVAVFGTLFNDINIERKNSSGTVVERLKVPLAYGPKQKWLLAVQDTTADRKVIATRTPRMGFAMTGISYDTARKLNTIGRNVKANTSSTTTSMVTMYNPVPYNFDFELFILVKNAEDGTQILEQILPYFTPEFTVTVNTIPDMNIKADVPI
;
A
#
# COMPACT_ATOMS: atom_id res chain seq x y z
N MET A 1 -10.89 -23.01 18.29
CA MET A 1 -11.08 -21.96 17.25
C MET A 1 -9.79 -21.55 16.57
N LEU A 2 -8.64 -21.66 17.19
CA LEU A 2 -7.34 -21.33 16.60
C LEU A 2 -6.65 -22.52 15.92
N GLY A 3 -7.37 -23.48 15.41
CA GLY A 3 -6.80 -24.68 14.79
C GLY A 3 -7.18 -24.89 13.32
N SER A 4 -8.08 -24.07 12.77
CA SER A 4 -8.43 -24.11 11.35
C SER A 4 -7.63 -23.09 10.56
N THR A 5 -7.05 -23.52 9.45
CA THR A 5 -6.35 -22.63 8.54
C THR A 5 -7.35 -21.67 7.88
N PHE A 6 -7.17 -20.38 8.11
CA PHE A 6 -8.03 -19.33 7.58
C PHE A 6 -7.18 -18.20 7.00
N TYR A 7 -7.22 -18.02 5.69
CA TYR A 7 -6.40 -17.01 5.02
C TYR A 7 -7.05 -16.45 3.76
N HIS A 8 -7.66 -15.26 3.87
CA HIS A 8 -8.29 -14.55 2.76
C HIS A 8 -7.38 -13.52 2.07
N GLN A 9 -6.12 -13.46 2.43
CA GLN A 9 -5.12 -12.52 1.89
C GLN A 9 -5.50 -11.04 2.06
N THR A 10 -6.35 -10.69 3.01
CA THR A 10 -6.88 -9.33 3.17
C THR A 10 -5.76 -8.32 3.44
N ILE A 11 -4.88 -8.62 4.39
CA ILE A 11 -3.74 -7.75 4.72
C ILE A 11 -2.83 -7.57 3.50
N ARG A 12 -2.55 -8.65 2.76
CA ARG A 12 -1.75 -8.58 1.54
C ARG A 12 -2.37 -7.69 0.48
N LYS A 13 -3.71 -7.71 0.35
CA LYS A 13 -4.43 -6.83 -0.58
C LYS A 13 -4.26 -5.37 -0.19
N TYR A 14 -4.35 -5.02 1.10
CA TYR A 14 -4.15 -3.63 1.57
C TYR A 14 -2.72 -3.15 1.33
N VAL A 15 -1.72 -3.98 1.61
CA VAL A 15 -0.32 -3.67 1.28
C VAL A 15 -0.13 -3.44 -0.23
N ALA A 16 -0.74 -4.27 -1.06
CA ALA A 16 -0.65 -4.12 -2.52
C ALA A 16 -1.37 -2.86 -3.02
N VAL A 17 -2.54 -2.53 -2.45
CA VAL A 17 -3.29 -1.30 -2.77
C VAL A 17 -2.46 -0.07 -2.43
N PHE A 18 -1.88 -0.02 -1.22
CA PHE A 18 -1.00 1.08 -0.83
C PHE A 18 0.20 1.23 -1.79
N GLY A 19 0.84 0.12 -2.16
CA GLY A 19 1.94 0.14 -3.12
C GLY A 19 1.53 0.62 -4.51
N THR A 20 0.31 0.30 -4.97
CA THR A 20 -0.18 0.73 -6.30
C THR A 20 -0.44 2.23 -6.37
N LEU A 21 -0.85 2.87 -5.27
CA LEU A 21 -1.11 4.31 -5.23
C LEU A 21 0.14 5.14 -5.58
N PHE A 22 1.30 4.69 -5.16
CA PHE A 22 2.55 5.46 -5.29
C PHE A 22 3.51 4.91 -6.35
N ASN A 23 3.06 3.94 -7.17
CA ASN A 23 3.95 3.23 -8.11
C ASN A 23 4.29 4.00 -9.40
N ASP A 24 3.55 5.05 -9.73
CA ASP A 24 3.69 5.76 -11.01
C ASP A 24 4.24 7.18 -10.89
N ILE A 25 5.01 7.45 -9.85
CA ILE A 25 5.64 8.74 -9.65
C ILE A 25 6.87 8.87 -10.55
N ASN A 26 6.92 9.97 -11.32
CA ASN A 26 8.01 10.30 -12.22
C ASN A 26 8.59 11.66 -11.85
N ILE A 27 9.91 11.79 -11.96
CA ILE A 27 10.60 13.07 -11.82
C ILE A 27 11.19 13.53 -13.14
N GLU A 28 11.26 14.83 -13.33
CA GLU A 28 11.85 15.47 -14.50
C GLU A 28 13.08 16.28 -14.09
N ARG A 29 14.20 16.02 -14.73
CA ARG A 29 15.39 16.83 -14.59
C ARG A 29 15.47 17.84 -15.74
N LYS A 30 15.56 19.12 -15.39
CA LYS A 30 15.63 20.22 -16.35
C LYS A 30 17.04 20.78 -16.40
N ASN A 31 17.43 21.25 -17.57
CA ASN A 31 18.66 22.01 -17.76
C ASN A 31 18.47 23.47 -17.32
N SER A 32 19.56 24.23 -17.21
CA SER A 32 19.53 25.68 -16.91
C SER A 32 18.65 26.52 -17.83
N SER A 33 18.35 26.02 -19.03
CA SER A 33 17.41 26.63 -19.99
C SER A 33 15.95 26.22 -19.78
N GLY A 34 15.61 25.43 -18.75
CA GLY A 34 14.24 24.96 -18.47
C GLY A 34 13.77 23.76 -19.32
N THR A 35 14.62 23.25 -20.19
CA THR A 35 14.28 22.10 -21.06
C THR A 35 14.43 20.79 -20.26
N VAL A 36 13.46 19.90 -20.37
CA VAL A 36 13.52 18.56 -19.76
C VAL A 36 14.59 17.73 -20.46
N VAL A 37 15.60 17.32 -19.69
CA VAL A 37 16.72 16.51 -20.18
C VAL A 37 16.46 15.02 -19.93
N GLU A 38 15.87 14.69 -18.79
CA GLU A 38 15.69 13.31 -18.37
C GLU A 38 14.38 13.15 -17.60
N ARG A 39 13.65 12.07 -17.89
CA ARG A 39 12.51 11.60 -17.09
C ARG A 39 12.86 10.29 -16.42
N LEU A 40 12.73 10.24 -15.12
CA LEU A 40 13.04 9.07 -14.30
C LEU A 40 11.79 8.60 -13.56
N LYS A 41 11.44 7.34 -13.76
CA LYS A 41 10.43 6.70 -12.89
C LYS A 41 11.06 6.38 -11.55
N VAL A 42 10.39 6.77 -10.46
CA VAL A 42 10.84 6.50 -9.10
C VAL A 42 10.38 5.09 -8.70
N PRO A 43 11.30 4.13 -8.52
CA PRO A 43 10.93 2.77 -8.14
C PRO A 43 10.44 2.74 -6.70
N LEU A 44 9.33 2.01 -6.47
CA LEU A 44 8.75 1.76 -5.16
C LEU A 44 8.97 0.31 -4.76
N ALA A 45 9.31 0.06 -3.49
CA ALA A 45 9.41 -1.29 -2.98
C ALA A 45 8.97 -1.41 -1.51
N TYR A 46 8.38 -2.56 -1.17
CA TYR A 46 8.00 -2.89 0.20
C TYR A 46 9.23 -3.38 0.99
N GLY A 47 9.42 -2.83 2.18
CA GLY A 47 10.47 -3.28 3.10
C GLY A 47 10.80 -2.24 4.17
N PRO A 48 11.39 -2.66 5.28
CA PRO A 48 11.73 -1.77 6.39
C PRO A 48 12.78 -0.74 5.97
N LYS A 49 12.67 0.46 6.51
CA LYS A 49 13.54 1.60 6.22
C LYS A 49 15.04 1.29 6.43
N GLN A 50 15.37 0.53 7.48
CA GLN A 50 16.74 0.14 7.78
C GLN A 50 17.40 -0.64 6.65
N LYS A 51 16.66 -1.50 5.96
CA LYS A 51 17.19 -2.26 4.82
C LYS A 51 17.66 -1.34 3.70
N TRP A 52 16.95 -0.26 3.45
CA TRP A 52 17.28 0.70 2.41
C TRP A 52 18.43 1.61 2.80
N LEU A 53 18.50 2.03 4.07
CA LEU A 53 19.60 2.82 4.61
C LEU A 53 20.90 2.03 4.56
N LEU A 54 20.89 0.77 4.97
CA LEU A 54 22.05 -0.11 4.87
C LEU A 54 22.52 -0.30 3.43
N ALA A 55 21.57 -0.47 2.49
CA ALA A 55 21.91 -0.62 1.07
C ALA A 55 22.55 0.64 0.45
N VAL A 56 22.27 1.83 1.00
CA VAL A 56 22.91 3.09 0.57
C VAL A 56 24.26 3.31 1.25
N GLN A 57 24.40 2.85 2.49
CA GLN A 57 25.63 3.03 3.29
C GLN A 57 26.71 1.98 3.00
N ASP A 58 26.31 0.81 2.50
CA ASP A 58 27.23 -0.32 2.26
C ASP A 58 28.01 -0.09 0.95
N THR A 59 29.08 0.68 1.08
CA THR A 59 30.04 1.00 0.01
C THR A 59 31.17 -0.03 -0.09
N THR A 60 31.05 -1.18 0.55
CA THR A 60 32.12 -2.19 0.59
C THR A 60 32.31 -2.81 -0.80
N ALA A 61 33.49 -2.59 -1.37
CA ALA A 61 33.88 -2.93 -2.75
C ALA A 61 33.79 -4.43 -3.11
N ASP A 62 33.59 -5.31 -2.17
CA ASP A 62 33.68 -6.77 -2.33
C ASP A 62 32.33 -7.46 -2.56
N ARG A 63 31.21 -6.79 -2.34
CA ARG A 63 29.90 -7.23 -2.78
C ARG A 63 29.53 -6.45 -4.02
N LYS A 64 29.23 -7.12 -5.13
CA LYS A 64 28.45 -6.56 -6.25
C LYS A 64 27.09 -6.10 -5.73
N VAL A 65 27.09 -5.03 -4.95
CA VAL A 65 25.88 -4.34 -4.53
C VAL A 65 25.29 -3.80 -5.81
N ILE A 66 24.12 -4.28 -6.16
CA ILE A 66 23.26 -3.64 -7.14
C ILE A 66 23.17 -2.20 -6.68
N ALA A 67 23.85 -1.31 -7.39
CA ALA A 67 23.94 0.09 -7.03
C ALA A 67 22.53 0.61 -6.83
N THR A 68 22.16 0.89 -5.59
CA THR A 68 20.85 1.39 -5.25
C THR A 68 20.75 2.79 -5.83
N ARG A 69 20.14 2.89 -7.02
CA ARG A 69 19.96 4.19 -7.68
C ARG A 69 18.92 5.00 -6.91
N THR A 70 19.28 6.20 -6.57
CA THR A 70 18.35 7.24 -6.10
C THR A 70 17.93 8.10 -7.30
N PRO A 71 16.71 8.58 -7.36
CA PRO A 71 15.64 8.56 -6.37
C PRO A 71 14.94 7.20 -6.25
N ARG A 72 14.45 6.89 -5.06
CA ARG A 72 13.75 5.66 -4.74
C ARG A 72 12.77 5.88 -3.60
N MET A 73 11.66 5.18 -3.65
CA MET A 73 10.70 5.14 -2.55
C MET A 73 10.61 3.73 -1.96
N GLY A 74 10.27 3.69 -0.69
CA GLY A 74 9.95 2.47 -0.01
C GLY A 74 8.79 2.68 0.95
N PHE A 75 8.10 1.61 1.29
CA PHE A 75 7.06 1.66 2.30
C PHE A 75 7.06 0.40 3.16
N ALA A 76 6.60 0.54 4.38
CA ALA A 76 6.44 -0.56 5.31
C ALA A 76 5.18 -0.37 6.15
N MET A 77 4.56 -1.48 6.53
CA MET A 77 3.51 -1.47 7.54
C MET A 77 4.19 -1.41 8.91
N THR A 78 3.85 -0.41 9.72
CA THR A 78 4.47 -0.13 11.02
C THR A 78 3.59 -0.55 12.19
N GLY A 79 2.27 -0.55 12.02
CA GLY A 79 1.35 -0.89 13.10
C GLY A 79 0.01 -1.41 12.63
N ILE A 80 -0.68 -2.07 13.56
CA ILE A 80 -2.07 -2.49 13.43
C ILE A 80 -2.75 -2.16 14.74
N SER A 81 -3.82 -1.37 14.69
CA SER A 81 -4.60 -0.97 15.85
C SER A 81 -6.09 -1.27 15.66
N TYR A 82 -6.76 -1.67 16.72
CA TYR A 82 -8.21 -1.89 16.70
C TYR A 82 -8.95 -0.56 16.78
N ASP A 83 -9.92 -0.36 15.90
CA ASP A 83 -10.77 0.84 15.92
C ASP A 83 -12.05 0.61 16.72
N THR A 84 -12.09 1.18 17.91
CA THR A 84 -13.22 1.09 18.81
C THR A 84 -14.43 1.93 18.36
N ALA A 85 -14.20 2.99 17.62
CA ALA A 85 -15.26 3.89 17.16
C ALA A 85 -16.12 3.26 16.07
N ARG A 86 -15.51 2.45 15.20
CA ARG A 86 -16.19 1.74 14.10
C ARG A 86 -16.65 0.32 14.48
N LYS A 87 -16.67 -0.02 15.75
CA LYS A 87 -17.09 -1.34 16.22
C LYS A 87 -18.51 -1.66 15.78
N LEU A 88 -18.68 -2.77 15.05
CA LEU A 88 -19.98 -3.30 14.66
C LEU A 88 -20.46 -4.37 15.65
N ASN A 89 -21.77 -4.68 15.59
CA ASN A 89 -22.35 -5.75 16.37
C ASN A 89 -21.70 -7.11 16.00
N THR A 90 -21.21 -7.84 17.00
CA THR A 90 -20.52 -9.14 16.79
C THR A 90 -21.47 -10.28 16.40
N ILE A 91 -22.78 -10.13 16.65
CA ILE A 91 -23.79 -11.15 16.35
C ILE A 91 -24.32 -11.01 14.91
N GLY A 92 -24.12 -9.85 14.27
CA GLY A 92 -24.58 -9.58 12.91
C GLY A 92 -23.96 -10.54 11.88
N ARG A 93 -24.78 -11.05 10.99
CA ARG A 93 -24.38 -11.95 9.91
C ARG A 93 -24.89 -11.43 8.57
N ASN A 94 -24.01 -11.40 7.58
CA ASN A 94 -24.36 -11.17 6.20
C ASN A 94 -24.53 -12.52 5.51
N VAL A 95 -25.70 -12.75 4.90
CA VAL A 95 -26.04 -14.00 4.23
C VAL A 95 -26.23 -13.72 2.76
N LYS A 96 -25.55 -14.48 1.90
CA LYS A 96 -25.76 -14.45 0.45
C LYS A 96 -26.14 -15.83 -0.03
N ALA A 97 -27.28 -15.92 -0.73
CA ALA A 97 -27.65 -17.13 -1.46
C ALA A 97 -26.79 -17.22 -2.73
N ASN A 98 -26.09 -18.32 -2.89
CA ASN A 98 -25.37 -18.62 -4.12
C ASN A 98 -26.28 -19.50 -4.98
N THR A 99 -26.92 -18.90 -5.97
CA THR A 99 -27.80 -19.60 -6.90
C THR A 99 -26.97 -20.03 -8.11
N SER A 100 -26.21 -21.09 -7.98
CA SER A 100 -25.69 -21.79 -9.14
C SER A 100 -26.77 -22.76 -9.64
N SER A 101 -26.90 -22.95 -10.94
CA SER A 101 -28.02 -23.60 -11.61
C SER A 101 -28.35 -25.04 -11.11
N THR A 102 -27.53 -25.63 -10.27
CA THR A 102 -27.72 -27.02 -9.81
C THR A 102 -27.73 -27.17 -8.29
N THR A 103 -27.25 -26.19 -7.51
CA THR A 103 -27.15 -26.31 -6.05
C THR A 103 -27.34 -24.94 -5.39
N THR A 104 -28.36 -24.83 -4.58
CA THR A 104 -28.56 -23.64 -3.74
C THR A 104 -27.72 -23.78 -2.47
N SER A 105 -26.65 -22.99 -2.37
CA SER A 105 -25.83 -22.91 -1.16
C SER A 105 -25.93 -21.54 -0.55
N MET A 106 -25.90 -21.46 0.78
CA MET A 106 -25.86 -20.20 1.52
C MET A 106 -24.44 -19.95 2.04
N VAL A 107 -23.88 -18.79 1.67
CA VAL A 107 -22.63 -18.32 2.22
C VAL A 107 -22.92 -17.29 3.30
N THR A 108 -22.43 -17.54 4.50
CA THR A 108 -22.65 -16.68 5.66
C THR A 108 -21.32 -16.09 6.13
N MET A 109 -21.30 -14.79 6.37
CA MET A 109 -20.15 -14.09 6.92
C MET A 109 -20.57 -13.29 8.16
N TYR A 110 -19.75 -13.33 9.21
CA TYR A 110 -19.89 -12.42 10.34
C TYR A 110 -19.51 -11.00 9.96
N ASN A 111 -20.01 -10.02 10.72
CA ASN A 111 -19.62 -8.63 10.50
C ASN A 111 -18.09 -8.47 10.58
N PRO A 112 -17.49 -7.66 9.70
CA PRO A 112 -16.06 -7.41 9.71
C PRO A 112 -15.65 -6.68 10.99
N VAL A 113 -14.44 -6.96 11.43
CA VAL A 113 -13.82 -6.31 12.59
C VAL A 113 -12.97 -5.13 12.06
N PRO A 114 -13.19 -3.89 12.56
CA PRO A 114 -12.46 -2.72 12.09
C PRO A 114 -11.07 -2.65 12.70
N TYR A 115 -10.06 -2.57 11.85
CA TYR A 115 -8.67 -2.34 12.21
C TYR A 115 -8.09 -1.21 11.37
N ASN A 116 -7.27 -0.38 11.99
CA ASN A 116 -6.44 0.60 11.31
C ASN A 116 -5.07 -0.02 11.05
N PHE A 117 -4.54 0.23 9.86
CA PHE A 117 -3.20 -0.21 9.45
C PHE A 117 -2.35 1.03 9.25
N ASP A 118 -1.25 1.12 9.98
CA ASP A 118 -0.33 2.25 9.86
C ASP A 118 0.76 1.90 8.85
N PHE A 119 0.91 2.75 7.82
CA PHE A 119 1.95 2.63 6.82
C PHE A 119 2.89 3.83 6.88
N GLU A 120 4.17 3.58 6.76
CA GLU A 120 5.19 4.59 6.57
C GLU A 120 5.68 4.55 5.12
N LEU A 121 5.56 5.69 4.42
CA LEU A 121 6.16 5.90 3.11
C LEU A 121 7.44 6.71 3.30
N PHE A 122 8.56 6.24 2.78
CA PHE A 122 9.83 6.95 2.86
C PHE A 122 10.45 7.15 1.48
N ILE A 123 11.05 8.32 1.29
CA ILE A 123 11.61 8.78 0.04
C ILE A 123 13.12 8.94 0.23
N LEU A 124 13.90 8.28 -0.61
CA LEU A 124 15.35 8.33 -0.62
C LEU A 124 15.80 9.07 -1.87
N VAL A 125 16.35 10.26 -1.69
CA VAL A 125 16.82 11.12 -2.76
C VAL A 125 18.25 11.59 -2.49
N LYS A 126 18.98 11.92 -3.54
CA LYS A 126 20.29 12.56 -3.46
C LYS A 126 20.17 14.07 -3.48
N ASN A 127 19.23 14.59 -4.25
CA ASN A 127 18.98 16.03 -4.42
C ASN A 127 17.66 16.41 -3.78
N ALA A 128 17.61 17.55 -3.12
CA ALA A 128 16.39 18.06 -2.48
C ALA A 128 15.28 18.34 -3.52
N GLU A 129 15.63 18.79 -4.71
CA GLU A 129 14.70 19.06 -5.80
C GLU A 129 13.93 17.81 -6.24
N ASP A 130 14.60 16.67 -6.39
CA ASP A 130 13.96 15.39 -6.68
C ASP A 130 12.92 15.02 -5.59
N GLY A 131 13.24 15.31 -4.33
CA GLY A 131 12.34 15.06 -3.19
C GLY A 131 11.09 15.95 -3.19
N THR A 132 11.26 17.24 -3.49
CA THR A 132 10.13 18.19 -3.55
C THR A 132 9.20 17.84 -4.71
N GLN A 133 9.72 17.47 -5.89
CA GLN A 133 8.91 17.02 -7.02
C GLN A 133 8.06 15.80 -6.68
N ILE A 134 8.60 14.85 -5.92
CA ILE A 134 7.84 13.67 -5.47
C ILE A 134 6.73 14.09 -4.50
N LEU A 135 7.03 14.94 -3.52
CA LEU A 135 6.05 15.41 -2.54
C LEU A 135 4.92 16.21 -3.19
N GLU A 136 5.22 17.08 -4.14
CA GLU A 136 4.22 17.88 -4.86
C GLU A 136 3.28 17.00 -5.71
N GLN A 137 3.70 15.81 -6.11
CA GLN A 137 2.84 14.86 -6.81
C GLN A 137 1.94 14.07 -5.85
N ILE A 138 2.34 13.88 -4.60
CA ILE A 138 1.60 13.08 -3.62
C ILE A 138 0.57 13.93 -2.86
N LEU A 139 0.99 15.09 -2.32
CA LEU A 139 0.18 15.88 -1.40
C LEU A 139 -1.18 16.33 -1.94
N PRO A 140 -1.35 16.72 -3.21
CA PRO A 140 -2.64 17.18 -3.72
C PRO A 140 -3.74 16.11 -3.72
N TYR A 141 -3.39 14.83 -3.67
CA TYR A 141 -4.37 13.73 -3.62
C TYR A 141 -4.99 13.54 -2.24
N PHE A 142 -4.34 14.03 -1.18
CA PHE A 142 -4.78 13.89 0.21
C PHE A 142 -5.46 15.18 0.70
N THR A 143 -6.79 15.26 0.53
CA THR A 143 -7.60 16.44 0.92
C THR A 143 -8.80 16.06 1.79
N PRO A 144 -8.67 15.77 3.07
CA PRO A 144 -7.54 15.21 3.83
C PRO A 144 -7.33 13.70 3.61
N GLU A 145 -8.31 12.98 3.03
CA GLU A 145 -8.33 11.54 2.87
C GLU A 145 -8.47 11.17 1.39
N PHE A 146 -7.80 10.10 1.01
CA PHE A 146 -7.98 9.46 -0.29
C PHE A 146 -8.67 8.10 -0.10
N THR A 147 -9.90 7.97 -0.60
CA THR A 147 -10.69 6.76 -0.43
C THR A 147 -10.51 5.80 -1.60
N VAL A 148 -10.16 4.55 -1.30
CA VAL A 148 -10.01 3.48 -2.29
C VAL A 148 -11.01 2.37 -2.03
N THR A 149 -11.75 1.98 -3.06
CA THR A 149 -12.67 0.83 -2.98
C THR A 149 -11.90 -0.47 -3.19
N VAL A 150 -11.85 -1.31 -2.17
CA VAL A 150 -11.18 -2.61 -2.20
C VAL A 150 -12.18 -3.75 -2.18
N ASN A 151 -12.06 -4.71 -3.11
CA ASN A 151 -12.84 -5.94 -3.06
C ASN A 151 -12.26 -6.90 -2.03
N THR A 152 -12.78 -6.87 -0.81
CA THR A 152 -12.27 -7.64 0.33
C THR A 152 -12.60 -9.12 0.19
N ILE A 153 -13.82 -9.46 -0.19
CA ILE A 153 -14.28 -10.85 -0.33
C ILE A 153 -14.94 -11.00 -1.70
N PRO A 154 -14.19 -11.51 -2.70
CA PRO A 154 -14.70 -11.66 -4.06
C PRO A 154 -15.93 -12.56 -4.15
N ASP A 155 -15.96 -13.66 -3.39
CA ASP A 155 -17.04 -14.65 -3.41
C ASP A 155 -18.39 -14.07 -2.99
N MET A 156 -18.37 -13.08 -2.10
CA MET A 156 -19.58 -12.37 -1.66
C MET A 156 -19.82 -11.04 -2.38
N ASN A 157 -18.89 -10.63 -3.27
CA ASN A 157 -18.88 -9.32 -3.92
C ASN A 157 -18.97 -8.15 -2.91
N ILE A 158 -18.29 -8.31 -1.76
CA ILE A 158 -18.24 -7.30 -0.72
C ILE A 158 -17.07 -6.36 -1.01
N LYS A 159 -17.43 -5.11 -1.29
CA LYS A 159 -16.49 -4.02 -1.46
C LYS A 159 -16.45 -3.19 -0.18
N ALA A 160 -15.28 -2.78 0.22
CA ALA A 160 -15.07 -1.88 1.33
C ALA A 160 -14.35 -0.61 0.83
N ASP A 161 -14.89 0.53 1.20
CA ASP A 161 -14.23 1.81 0.96
C ASP A 161 -13.27 2.06 2.11
N VAL A 162 -12.00 2.16 1.77
CA VAL A 162 -10.89 2.29 2.73
C VAL A 162 -10.30 3.70 2.57
N PRO A 163 -10.44 4.55 3.59
CA PRO A 163 -9.74 5.84 3.61
C PRO A 163 -8.25 5.61 3.90
N ILE A 164 -7.40 6.32 3.17
CA ILE A 164 -5.93 6.28 3.27
C ILE A 164 -5.42 7.68 3.59
#